data_b1be9801228a3896038c4fd11ecd77e0
#
_entry.id   b1be9801228a3896038c4fd11ecd77e0
#
_cell.length_a   1.000
_cell.length_b   1.000
_cell.length_c   1.000
_cell.angle_alpha   90.00
_cell.angle_beta   90.00
_cell.angle_gamma   90.00
#
_symmetry.space_group_name_H-M   'P 1'
#
loop_
_entity.id
_entity.type
_entity.pdbx_description
1 polymer ?
#
loop_
_entity_poly.entity_id
_entity_poly.type
_entity_poly.pdbx_seq_one_letter_code
_entity_poly.pdbx_strand_id
1 'polypeptide(L)'
;MLSKMIITLNTITEAVKQNKFKEALNLIIKIKDHEKNFQLISLKGFIFLNLKEFKKSYDAYSLAINLNNNSFICFDSRAAALFELGKFSDAISDYKNSLKINNQNFETFENIGKCYSNLGENKKAFEYYNLALNLKKDDKKIIELIAEKLTIIKNNKEKFNEISIIDNTIKNFEIKFDLNSKIYDSKIKKFFNYANDLINKKFPNLYFNQTQIFRKNNLNLNCDRHFLVFNNYKVIPEFCFSCFKVLINVQTVIDLIKLFIIFNKIKLPENNLRKCMIDMRAFTNENYKGFIYCRSLDEAEKIKVLLEDTLEKTIENKVVVRVKRGCTEFNNEFPGYENTKQDFIKYNHKWKKYEQNIDNKFPKFQHMKKNIETLNEISFHDIMIIKNWLFFAKLTNDLTYENISKELIENPIITKIVKKNKNNSL
;
A
#
# COMPACT_ATOMS: atom_id res chain seq x y z
N MET A 1 19.26 23.22 41.02
CA MET A 1 18.61 22.02 40.51
C MET A 1 18.03 22.23 39.12
N LEU A 2 17.24 23.31 38.88
CA LEU A 2 16.61 23.62 37.58
C LEU A 2 17.59 23.73 36.38
N SER A 3 18.74 24.42 36.57
CA SER A 3 19.74 24.59 35.49
C SER A 3 20.39 23.27 35.05
N LYS A 4 20.66 22.38 36.00
CA LYS A 4 21.22 21.03 35.71
C LYS A 4 20.22 20.15 35.01
N MET A 5 18.93 20.29 35.31
CA MET A 5 17.82 19.57 34.65
C MET A 5 17.57 20.07 33.23
N ILE A 6 17.67 21.37 33.00
CA ILE A 6 17.51 22.00 31.65
C ILE A 6 18.65 21.54 30.72
N ILE A 7 19.89 21.55 31.21
CA ILE A 7 21.04 21.08 30.42
C ILE A 7 20.88 19.62 30.05
N THR A 8 20.41 18.78 30.97
CA THR A 8 20.22 17.33 30.74
C THR A 8 19.08 17.08 29.75
N LEU A 9 17.97 17.82 29.82
CA LEU A 9 16.85 17.70 28.88
C LEU A 9 17.28 18.10 27.46
N ASN A 10 18.04 19.18 27.32
CA ASN A 10 18.58 19.62 26.03
C ASN A 10 19.51 18.57 25.43
N THR A 11 20.40 17.98 26.23
CA THR A 11 21.30 16.91 25.78
C THR A 11 20.51 15.68 25.30
N ILE A 12 19.45 15.28 26.01
CA ILE A 12 18.59 14.17 25.64
C ILE A 12 17.85 14.48 24.33
N THR A 13 17.28 15.68 24.22
CA THR A 13 16.55 16.12 23.03
C THR A 13 17.45 16.16 21.80
N GLU A 14 18.70 16.59 21.96
CA GLU A 14 19.68 16.59 20.88
C GLU A 14 20.05 15.17 20.44
N ALA A 15 20.28 14.25 21.39
CA ALA A 15 20.50 12.84 21.07
C ALA A 15 19.29 12.21 20.32
N VAL A 16 18.07 12.58 20.68
CA VAL A 16 16.85 12.14 19.97
C VAL A 16 16.80 12.70 18.55
N LYS A 17 17.11 13.98 18.36
CA LYS A 17 17.16 14.59 17.00
C LYS A 17 18.20 13.93 16.10
N GLN A 18 19.31 13.47 16.70
CA GLN A 18 20.36 12.71 15.99
C GLN A 18 20.04 11.21 15.83
N ASN A 19 18.82 10.77 16.20
CA ASN A 19 18.40 9.35 16.21
C ASN A 19 19.25 8.43 17.10
N LYS A 20 20.00 8.98 18.07
CA LYS A 20 20.77 8.23 19.07
C LYS A 20 19.89 7.75 20.22
N PHE A 21 18.84 6.98 19.89
CA PHE A 21 17.77 6.60 20.82
C PHE A 21 18.25 5.83 22.04
N LYS A 22 19.23 4.93 21.89
CA LYS A 22 19.79 4.18 23.02
C LYS A 22 20.56 5.07 23.99
N GLU A 23 21.31 6.04 23.47
CA GLU A 23 22.02 7.04 24.27
C GLU A 23 21.04 7.93 25.04
N ALA A 24 20.02 8.45 24.35
CA ALA A 24 18.95 9.25 24.97
C ALA A 24 18.24 8.49 26.09
N LEU A 25 17.95 7.20 25.92
CA LEU A 25 17.35 6.35 26.95
C LEU A 25 18.25 6.21 28.17
N ASN A 26 19.54 5.96 27.96
CA ASN A 26 20.50 5.87 29.04
C ASN A 26 20.66 7.19 29.83
N LEU A 27 20.54 8.33 29.16
CA LEU A 27 20.56 9.63 29.83
C LEU A 27 19.29 9.82 30.67
N ILE A 28 18.10 9.47 30.17
CA ILE A 28 16.85 9.56 30.92
C ILE A 28 16.88 8.72 32.20
N ILE A 29 17.34 7.46 32.11
CA ILE A 29 17.39 6.53 33.24
C ILE A 29 18.32 7.03 34.37
N LYS A 30 19.37 7.79 34.05
CA LYS A 30 20.27 8.37 35.02
C LYS A 30 19.65 9.53 35.83
N ILE A 31 18.53 10.08 35.40
CA ILE A 31 17.85 11.16 36.13
C ILE A 31 17.02 10.55 37.26
N LYS A 32 17.31 10.96 38.49
CA LYS A 32 16.50 10.53 39.65
C LYS A 32 15.06 10.97 39.48
N ASP A 33 14.10 10.11 39.82
CA ASP A 33 12.66 10.37 39.72
C ASP A 33 12.15 10.74 38.30
N HIS A 34 12.87 10.31 37.25
CA HIS A 34 12.47 10.58 35.87
C HIS A 34 11.04 10.08 35.56
N GLU A 35 10.56 9.06 36.29
CA GLU A 35 9.21 8.49 36.14
C GLU A 35 8.10 9.41 36.68
N LYS A 36 8.44 10.45 37.43
CA LYS A 36 7.51 11.50 37.89
C LYS A 36 7.52 12.74 37.00
N ASN A 37 8.38 12.75 35.99
CA ASN A 37 8.51 13.89 35.07
C ASN A 37 7.80 13.59 33.74
N PHE A 38 6.69 14.29 33.47
CA PHE A 38 5.87 14.15 32.29
C PHE A 38 6.69 14.24 30.99
N GLN A 39 7.59 15.21 30.88
CA GLN A 39 8.37 15.44 29.66
C GLN A 39 9.34 14.28 29.38
N LEU A 40 10.04 13.79 30.41
CA LEU A 40 10.98 12.69 30.30
C LEU A 40 10.27 11.36 29.96
N ILE A 41 9.11 11.11 30.56
CA ILE A 41 8.32 9.91 30.26
C ILE A 41 7.72 9.95 28.86
N SER A 42 7.20 11.11 28.43
CA SER A 42 6.71 11.29 27.06
C SER A 42 7.84 11.05 26.05
N LEU A 43 9.03 11.59 26.31
CA LEU A 43 10.20 11.39 25.46
C LEU A 43 10.66 9.91 25.44
N LYS A 44 10.62 9.23 26.59
CA LYS A 44 10.88 7.78 26.69
C LYS A 44 9.88 6.98 25.84
N GLY A 45 8.59 7.33 25.87
CA GLY A 45 7.57 6.75 25.00
C GLY A 45 7.88 6.93 23.52
N PHE A 46 8.27 8.15 23.11
CA PHE A 46 8.69 8.46 21.75
C PHE A 46 9.90 7.63 21.30
N ILE A 47 10.89 7.51 22.14
CA ILE A 47 12.10 6.71 21.86
C ILE A 47 11.73 5.25 21.65
N PHE A 48 10.91 4.66 22.52
CA PHE A 48 10.48 3.28 22.38
C PHE A 48 9.66 3.05 21.10
N LEU A 49 8.82 4.02 20.70
CA LEU A 49 8.07 3.94 19.45
C LEU A 49 9.01 3.85 18.24
N ASN A 50 10.06 4.69 18.22
CA ASN A 50 11.06 4.68 17.13
C ASN A 50 11.93 3.43 17.14
N LEU A 51 12.22 2.86 18.31
CA LEU A 51 12.92 1.58 18.45
C LEU A 51 12.02 0.37 18.13
N LYS A 52 10.74 0.61 17.81
CA LYS A 52 9.70 -0.42 17.54
C LYS A 52 9.47 -1.34 18.77
N GLU A 53 9.66 -0.81 19.96
CA GLU A 53 9.37 -1.46 21.23
C GLU A 53 7.96 -1.03 21.71
N PHE A 54 6.95 -1.39 20.91
CA PHE A 54 5.60 -0.82 21.00
C PHE A 54 4.93 -1.01 22.36
N LYS A 55 5.15 -2.16 23.03
CA LYS A 55 4.61 -2.39 24.37
C LYS A 55 5.21 -1.42 25.39
N LYS A 56 6.53 -1.22 25.36
CA LYS A 56 7.19 -0.26 26.27
C LYS A 56 6.78 1.18 25.95
N SER A 57 6.56 1.50 24.67
CA SER A 57 6.02 2.80 24.26
C SER A 57 4.63 3.04 24.85
N TYR A 58 3.73 2.06 24.71
CA TYR A 58 2.40 2.10 25.30
C TYR A 58 2.45 2.32 26.82
N ASP A 59 3.29 1.57 27.54
CA ASP A 59 3.41 1.68 29.00
C ASP A 59 3.94 3.07 29.41
N ALA A 60 4.95 3.60 28.70
CA ALA A 60 5.48 4.94 28.96
C ALA A 60 4.43 6.05 28.71
N TYR A 61 3.72 6.00 27.58
CA TYR A 61 2.67 6.99 27.31
C TYR A 61 1.48 6.85 28.25
N SER A 62 1.16 5.65 28.73
CA SER A 62 0.12 5.46 29.77
C SER A 62 0.50 6.15 31.07
N LEU A 63 1.77 6.05 31.49
CA LEU A 63 2.29 6.79 32.63
C LEU A 63 2.28 8.31 32.38
N ALA A 64 2.68 8.75 31.19
CA ALA A 64 2.63 10.17 30.83
C ALA A 64 1.20 10.74 30.88
N ILE A 65 0.21 10.02 30.41
CA ILE A 65 -1.21 10.41 30.45
C ILE A 65 -1.72 10.48 31.89
N ASN A 66 -1.27 9.58 32.78
CA ASN A 66 -1.61 9.64 34.20
C ASN A 66 -1.02 10.89 34.88
N LEU A 67 0.17 11.35 34.44
CA LEU A 67 0.80 12.58 34.94
C LEU A 67 0.15 13.84 34.36
N ASN A 68 -0.29 13.79 33.12
CA ASN A 68 -0.98 14.89 32.44
C ASN A 68 -1.96 14.34 31.42
N ASN A 69 -3.23 14.32 31.77
CA ASN A 69 -4.32 13.82 30.93
C ASN A 69 -4.82 14.82 29.87
N ASN A 70 -4.23 16.02 29.79
CA ASN A 70 -4.58 17.05 28.82
C ASN A 70 -3.55 17.16 27.67
N SER A 71 -2.85 16.07 27.37
CA SER A 71 -1.88 16.02 26.26
C SER A 71 -2.40 15.21 25.10
N PHE A 72 -2.91 15.87 24.05
CA PHE A 72 -3.34 15.19 22.83
C PHE A 72 -2.20 14.40 22.17
N ILE A 73 -0.96 14.89 22.23
CA ILE A 73 0.23 14.21 21.69
C ILE A 73 0.45 12.85 22.34
N CYS A 74 0.27 12.75 23.68
CA CYS A 74 0.45 11.48 24.39
C CYS A 74 -0.64 10.47 24.02
N PHE A 75 -1.88 10.90 23.84
CA PHE A 75 -2.97 10.04 23.36
C PHE A 75 -2.71 9.57 21.93
N ASP A 76 -2.33 10.46 21.00
CA ASP A 76 -1.98 10.10 19.61
C ASP A 76 -0.83 9.11 19.55
N SER A 77 0.21 9.34 20.33
CA SER A 77 1.39 8.50 20.33
C SER A 77 1.12 7.12 20.98
N ARG A 78 0.30 7.07 22.02
CA ARG A 78 -0.14 5.80 22.61
C ARG A 78 -1.01 5.01 21.62
N ALA A 79 -1.91 5.69 20.94
CA ALA A 79 -2.72 5.11 19.89
C ALA A 79 -1.86 4.56 18.74
N ALA A 80 -0.78 5.25 18.35
CA ALA A 80 0.17 4.73 17.36
C ALA A 80 0.85 3.43 17.85
N ALA A 81 1.24 3.36 19.11
CA ALA A 81 1.78 2.13 19.69
C ALA A 81 0.72 1.00 19.72
N LEU A 82 -0.52 1.30 20.08
CA LEU A 82 -1.64 0.35 20.05
C LEU A 82 -1.94 -0.15 18.63
N PHE A 83 -1.85 0.72 17.64
CA PHE A 83 -1.99 0.35 16.22
C PHE A 83 -0.96 -0.70 15.81
N GLU A 84 0.32 -0.48 16.14
CA GLU A 84 1.40 -1.42 15.83
C GLU A 84 1.26 -2.75 16.60
N LEU A 85 0.65 -2.72 17.79
CA LEU A 85 0.27 -3.90 18.57
C LEU A 85 -0.98 -4.62 18.03
N GLY A 86 -1.61 -4.12 16.96
CA GLY A 86 -2.83 -4.69 16.38
C GLY A 86 -4.10 -4.42 17.19
N LYS A 87 -4.03 -3.57 18.22
CA LYS A 87 -5.16 -3.18 19.08
C LYS A 87 -5.89 -1.99 18.47
N PHE A 88 -6.46 -2.19 17.27
CA PHE A 88 -7.03 -1.11 16.49
C PHE A 88 -8.20 -0.39 17.16
N SER A 89 -9.06 -1.13 17.88
CA SER A 89 -10.20 -0.52 18.60
C SER A 89 -9.73 0.36 19.77
N ASP A 90 -8.72 -0.07 20.51
CA ASP A 90 -8.14 0.70 21.61
C ASP A 90 -7.43 1.96 21.06
N ALA A 91 -6.73 1.82 19.93
CA ALA A 91 -6.12 2.95 19.23
C ALA A 91 -7.16 4.00 18.81
N ILE A 92 -8.31 3.57 18.26
CA ILE A 92 -9.42 4.49 17.92
C ILE A 92 -9.91 5.22 19.17
N SER A 93 -10.02 4.56 20.32
CA SER A 93 -10.43 5.18 21.57
C SER A 93 -9.48 6.29 22.00
N ASP A 94 -8.17 6.03 21.95
CA ASP A 94 -7.14 7.02 22.29
C ASP A 94 -7.12 8.19 21.30
N TYR A 95 -7.17 7.92 19.99
CA TYR A 95 -7.29 8.98 18.99
C TYR A 95 -8.53 9.86 19.20
N LYS A 96 -9.68 9.27 19.59
CA LYS A 96 -10.88 10.06 19.94
C LYS A 96 -10.69 10.90 21.19
N ASN A 97 -9.94 10.43 22.19
CA ASN A 97 -9.58 11.23 23.35
C ASN A 97 -8.63 12.38 22.95
N SER A 98 -7.68 12.15 22.07
CA SER A 98 -6.86 13.21 21.49
C SER A 98 -7.72 14.30 20.82
N LEU A 99 -8.70 13.91 19.99
CA LEU A 99 -9.60 14.85 19.31
C LEU A 99 -10.51 15.65 20.27
N LYS A 100 -10.80 15.15 21.46
CA LYS A 100 -11.51 15.96 22.48
C LYS A 100 -10.68 17.14 22.97
N ILE A 101 -9.34 17.01 22.92
CA ILE A 101 -8.40 18.04 23.36
C ILE A 101 -8.02 18.94 22.17
N ASN A 102 -7.75 18.35 21.00
CA ASN A 102 -7.42 19.07 19.78
C ASN A 102 -8.23 18.52 18.59
N ASN A 103 -9.36 19.14 18.30
CA ASN A 103 -10.31 18.71 17.27
C ASN A 103 -9.92 19.12 15.84
N GLN A 104 -8.82 19.86 15.64
CA GLN A 104 -8.31 20.31 14.33
C GLN A 104 -7.13 19.49 13.82
N ASN A 105 -6.87 18.32 14.41
CA ASN A 105 -5.75 17.48 14.01
C ASN A 105 -6.16 16.52 12.87
N PHE A 106 -5.84 16.88 11.62
CA PHE A 106 -6.16 16.07 10.46
C PHE A 106 -5.45 14.70 10.46
N GLU A 107 -4.24 14.63 11.02
CA GLU A 107 -3.45 13.38 11.11
C GLU A 107 -4.13 12.36 12.02
N THR A 108 -4.77 12.82 13.11
CA THR A 108 -5.54 11.96 14.00
C THR A 108 -6.76 11.38 13.28
N PHE A 109 -7.48 12.16 12.47
CA PHE A 109 -8.57 11.63 11.65
C PHE A 109 -8.06 10.61 10.61
N GLU A 110 -6.94 10.89 9.93
CA GLU A 110 -6.31 9.94 9.01
C GLU A 110 -5.98 8.63 9.71
N ASN A 111 -5.41 8.67 10.91
CA ASN A 111 -5.01 7.49 11.67
C ASN A 111 -6.21 6.68 12.17
N ILE A 112 -7.31 7.32 12.57
CA ILE A 112 -8.57 6.63 12.86
C ILE A 112 -9.07 5.90 11.60
N GLY A 113 -9.03 6.56 10.44
CA GLY A 113 -9.39 5.95 9.17
C GLY A 113 -8.56 4.70 8.87
N LYS A 114 -7.24 4.74 9.12
CA LYS A 114 -6.37 3.57 8.99
C LYS A 114 -6.74 2.44 9.95
N CYS A 115 -7.09 2.75 11.19
CA CYS A 115 -7.56 1.76 12.16
C CYS A 115 -8.82 1.05 11.65
N TYR A 116 -9.82 1.81 11.20
CA TYR A 116 -11.05 1.24 10.64
C TYR A 116 -10.78 0.43 9.37
N SER A 117 -9.84 0.86 8.53
CA SER A 117 -9.41 0.10 7.36
C SER A 117 -8.86 -1.28 7.74
N ASN A 118 -8.01 -1.35 8.78
CA ASN A 118 -7.47 -2.60 9.30
C ASN A 118 -8.52 -3.49 9.98
N LEU A 119 -9.57 -2.89 10.54
CA LEU A 119 -10.74 -3.61 11.06
C LEU A 119 -11.69 -4.08 9.94
N GLY A 120 -11.44 -3.73 8.66
CA GLY A 120 -12.32 -4.03 7.54
C GLY A 120 -13.59 -3.15 7.50
N GLU A 121 -13.67 -2.12 8.34
CA GLU A 121 -14.81 -1.19 8.41
C GLU A 121 -14.63 -0.03 7.41
N ASN A 122 -14.61 -0.37 6.11
CA ASN A 122 -14.20 0.58 5.06
C ASN A 122 -15.09 1.81 4.93
N LYS A 123 -16.39 1.72 5.25
CA LYS A 123 -17.28 2.90 5.24
C LYS A 123 -16.86 3.91 6.30
N LYS A 124 -16.56 3.45 7.53
CA LYS A 124 -16.04 4.33 8.59
C LYS A 124 -14.67 4.87 8.24
N ALA A 125 -13.78 4.05 7.65
CA ALA A 125 -12.49 4.52 7.17
C ALA A 125 -12.66 5.67 6.17
N PHE A 126 -13.55 5.53 5.20
CA PHE A 126 -13.89 6.57 4.22
C PHE A 126 -14.42 7.85 4.90
N GLU A 127 -15.33 7.74 5.86
CA GLU A 127 -15.86 8.89 6.61
C GLU A 127 -14.75 9.66 7.33
N TYR A 128 -13.85 8.95 8.02
CA TYR A 128 -12.75 9.59 8.75
C TYR A 128 -11.69 10.21 7.81
N TYR A 129 -11.42 9.61 6.66
CA TYR A 129 -10.57 10.24 5.65
C TYR A 129 -11.20 11.51 5.08
N ASN A 130 -12.53 11.56 4.92
CA ASN A 130 -13.23 12.79 4.53
C ASN A 130 -13.14 13.88 5.59
N LEU A 131 -13.24 13.54 6.88
CA LEU A 131 -13.02 14.51 7.96
C LEU A 131 -11.60 15.06 7.91
N ALA A 132 -10.58 14.22 7.67
CA ALA A 132 -9.21 14.67 7.48
C ALA A 132 -9.07 15.61 6.26
N LEU A 133 -9.70 15.27 5.14
CA LEU A 133 -9.66 16.08 3.92
C LEU A 133 -10.34 17.45 4.10
N ASN A 134 -11.40 17.52 4.88
CA ASN A 134 -12.07 18.80 5.20
C ASN A 134 -11.17 19.78 5.95
N LEU A 135 -10.25 19.25 6.77
CA LEU A 135 -9.26 20.09 7.49
C LEU A 135 -8.05 20.44 6.60
N LYS A 136 -7.65 19.55 5.72
CA LYS A 136 -6.53 19.75 4.81
C LYS A 136 -6.97 19.46 3.38
N LYS A 137 -7.61 20.43 2.78
CA LYS A 137 -8.06 20.36 1.38
C LYS A 137 -6.84 20.12 0.48
N ASP A 138 -7.02 19.40 -0.59
CA ASP A 138 -5.98 19.08 -1.61
C ASP A 138 -4.80 18.20 -1.10
N ASP A 139 -4.90 17.58 0.08
CA ASP A 139 -3.91 16.60 0.52
C ASP A 139 -3.97 15.35 -0.37
N LYS A 140 -2.96 15.22 -1.24
CA LYS A 140 -2.88 14.14 -2.24
C LYS A 140 -2.94 12.76 -1.62
N LYS A 141 -2.32 12.56 -0.47
CA LYS A 141 -2.30 11.27 0.25
C LYS A 141 -3.69 10.89 0.75
N ILE A 142 -4.43 11.86 1.32
CA ILE A 142 -5.79 11.63 1.82
C ILE A 142 -6.73 11.37 0.65
N ILE A 143 -6.59 12.12 -0.47
CA ILE A 143 -7.36 11.88 -1.70
C ILE A 143 -7.10 10.46 -2.23
N GLU A 144 -5.84 9.99 -2.25
CA GLU A 144 -5.48 8.65 -2.67
C GLU A 144 -6.12 7.57 -1.76
N LEU A 145 -6.10 7.78 -0.43
CA LEU A 145 -6.74 6.88 0.54
C LEU A 145 -8.27 6.81 0.36
N ILE A 146 -8.92 7.95 0.11
CA ILE A 146 -10.36 8.01 -0.20
C ILE A 146 -10.66 7.24 -1.49
N ALA A 147 -9.90 7.53 -2.55
CA ALA A 147 -10.06 6.88 -3.84
C ALA A 147 -9.88 5.35 -3.75
N GLU A 148 -8.90 4.89 -2.96
CA GLU A 148 -8.72 3.46 -2.68
C GLU A 148 -9.97 2.85 -2.03
N LYS A 149 -10.61 3.51 -1.06
CA LYS A 149 -11.83 2.98 -0.43
C LYS A 149 -13.00 2.91 -1.40
N LEU A 150 -13.08 3.82 -2.36
CA LEU A 150 -14.11 3.79 -3.40
C LEU A 150 -13.99 2.59 -4.35
N THR A 151 -12.82 1.93 -4.43
CA THR A 151 -12.70 0.66 -5.18
C THR A 151 -13.43 -0.51 -4.52
N ILE A 152 -13.84 -0.38 -3.25
CA ILE A 152 -14.41 -1.45 -2.42
C ILE A 152 -15.86 -1.12 -2.03
N ILE A 153 -16.18 0.16 -1.87
CA ILE A 153 -17.49 0.61 -1.38
C ILE A 153 -18.43 0.76 -2.57
N LYS A 154 -19.56 0.02 -2.55
CA LYS A 154 -20.68 0.32 -3.43
C LYS A 154 -21.32 1.63 -2.99
N ASN A 155 -21.44 2.56 -3.93
CA ASN A 155 -21.98 3.87 -3.66
C ASN A 155 -23.47 3.79 -3.28
N ASN A 156 -23.78 4.18 -2.04
CA ASN A 156 -25.12 4.58 -1.65
C ASN A 156 -25.23 6.10 -1.77
N LYS A 157 -26.38 6.61 -2.24
CA LYS A 157 -26.63 8.01 -2.62
C LYS A 157 -26.46 9.06 -1.49
N GLU A 158 -25.95 8.70 -0.33
CA GLU A 158 -25.90 9.56 0.85
C GLU A 158 -24.48 10.03 1.15
N LYS A 159 -24.25 11.32 1.05
CA LYS A 159 -23.02 12.08 1.40
C LYS A 159 -21.83 11.89 0.45
N PHE A 160 -21.85 12.61 -0.65
CA PHE A 160 -20.76 12.60 -1.63
C PHE A 160 -19.86 13.82 -1.45
N ASN A 161 -18.54 13.57 -1.32
CA ASN A 161 -17.53 14.55 -1.66
C ASN A 161 -17.29 14.56 -3.19
N GLU A 162 -16.54 15.54 -3.70
CA GLU A 162 -16.24 15.66 -5.11
C GLU A 162 -15.58 14.41 -5.70
N ILE A 163 -14.72 13.73 -4.94
CA ILE A 163 -14.03 12.50 -5.37
C ILE A 163 -15.03 11.38 -5.64
N SER A 164 -16.00 11.19 -4.73
CA SER A 164 -17.02 10.15 -4.89
C SER A 164 -18.00 10.45 -6.02
N ILE A 165 -18.31 11.73 -6.29
CA ILE A 165 -19.12 12.14 -7.44
C ILE A 165 -18.41 11.78 -8.74
N ILE A 166 -17.13 12.15 -8.87
CA ILE A 166 -16.30 11.83 -10.06
C ILE A 166 -16.17 10.32 -10.22
N ASP A 167 -15.89 9.59 -9.15
CA ASP A 167 -15.75 8.12 -9.16
C ASP A 167 -17.03 7.45 -9.67
N ASN A 168 -18.20 7.88 -9.16
CA ASN A 168 -19.49 7.39 -9.64
C ASN A 168 -19.72 7.69 -11.12
N THR A 169 -19.38 8.89 -11.54
CA THR A 169 -19.56 9.30 -12.94
C THR A 169 -18.67 8.43 -13.85
N ILE A 170 -17.45 8.15 -13.45
CA ILE A 170 -16.54 7.26 -14.19
C ILE A 170 -17.08 5.82 -14.25
N LYS A 171 -17.53 5.27 -13.12
CA LYS A 171 -18.09 3.91 -13.04
C LYS A 171 -19.35 3.71 -13.88
N ASN A 172 -20.17 4.74 -13.98
CA ASN A 172 -21.41 4.70 -14.76
C ASN A 172 -21.20 4.97 -16.26
N PHE A 173 -19.98 5.28 -16.69
CA PHE A 173 -19.71 5.45 -18.11
C PHE A 173 -19.76 4.10 -18.82
N GLU A 174 -20.76 3.90 -19.67
CA GLU A 174 -20.95 2.64 -20.39
C GLU A 174 -19.89 2.43 -21.48
N ILE A 175 -18.88 1.66 -21.15
CA ILE A 175 -18.02 1.04 -22.17
C ILE A 175 -18.16 -0.47 -22.11
N LYS A 176 -18.68 -1.02 -23.21
CA LYS A 176 -18.75 -2.47 -23.40
C LYS A 176 -17.46 -2.95 -24.05
N PHE A 177 -16.63 -3.65 -23.26
CA PHE A 177 -15.52 -4.43 -23.79
C PHE A 177 -15.95 -5.89 -23.89
N ASP A 178 -15.76 -6.47 -25.08
CA ASP A 178 -16.00 -7.89 -25.34
C ASP A 178 -14.66 -8.64 -25.30
N LEU A 179 -14.58 -9.71 -24.52
CA LEU A 179 -13.39 -10.54 -24.40
C LEU A 179 -13.25 -11.57 -25.55
N ASN A 180 -14.24 -11.64 -26.45
CA ASN A 180 -14.19 -12.49 -27.64
C ASN A 180 -13.72 -11.74 -28.90
N SER A 181 -13.34 -10.47 -28.74
CA SER A 181 -12.90 -9.62 -29.85
C SER A 181 -11.76 -8.71 -29.42
N LYS A 182 -11.01 -8.18 -30.39
CA LYS A 182 -9.90 -7.24 -30.13
C LYS A 182 -10.38 -5.99 -29.38
N ILE A 183 -9.60 -5.60 -28.38
CA ILE A 183 -9.83 -4.36 -27.63
C ILE A 183 -9.14 -3.21 -28.37
N TYR A 184 -9.94 -2.34 -29.00
CA TYR A 184 -9.44 -1.23 -29.80
C TYR A 184 -8.98 -0.05 -28.92
N ASP A 185 -7.82 0.52 -29.25
CA ASP A 185 -7.24 1.69 -28.58
C ASP A 185 -8.17 2.90 -28.56
N SER A 186 -8.94 3.10 -29.64
CA SER A 186 -9.91 4.21 -29.74
C SER A 186 -10.98 4.18 -28.67
N LYS A 187 -11.45 3.00 -28.27
CA LYS A 187 -12.41 2.86 -27.15
C LYS A 187 -11.76 3.23 -25.80
N ILE A 188 -10.52 2.76 -25.60
CA ILE A 188 -9.76 3.08 -24.38
C ILE A 188 -9.51 4.59 -24.30
N LYS A 189 -9.07 5.20 -25.42
CA LYS A 189 -8.83 6.64 -25.53
C LYS A 189 -10.06 7.45 -25.17
N LYS A 190 -11.22 7.12 -25.77
CA LYS A 190 -12.48 7.81 -25.49
C LYS A 190 -12.82 7.80 -24.01
N PHE A 191 -12.71 6.65 -23.37
CA PHE A 191 -13.01 6.52 -21.95
C PHE A 191 -11.98 7.24 -21.06
N PHE A 192 -10.70 7.02 -21.34
CA PHE A 192 -9.63 7.62 -20.54
C PHE A 192 -9.70 9.14 -20.60
N ASN A 193 -9.88 9.73 -21.79
CA ASN A 193 -9.97 11.19 -21.93
C ASN A 193 -11.19 11.73 -21.18
N TYR A 194 -12.36 11.10 -21.32
CA TYR A 194 -13.53 11.49 -20.55
C TYR A 194 -13.28 11.48 -19.04
N ALA A 195 -12.71 10.40 -18.51
CA ALA A 195 -12.42 10.27 -17.08
C ALA A 195 -11.33 11.27 -16.63
N ASN A 196 -10.28 11.45 -17.46
CA ASN A 196 -9.19 12.37 -17.19
C ASN A 196 -9.66 13.83 -17.16
N ASP A 197 -10.55 14.23 -18.05
CA ASP A 197 -11.13 15.58 -18.11
C ASP A 197 -11.98 15.87 -16.86
N LEU A 198 -12.79 14.91 -16.41
CA LEU A 198 -13.55 15.01 -15.16
C LEU A 198 -12.64 15.22 -13.96
N ILE A 199 -11.55 14.47 -13.90
CA ILE A 199 -10.56 14.56 -12.80
C ILE A 199 -9.83 15.90 -12.86
N ASN A 200 -9.26 16.26 -14.01
CA ASN A 200 -8.43 17.44 -14.16
C ASN A 200 -9.19 18.75 -13.92
N LYS A 201 -10.51 18.79 -14.23
CA LYS A 201 -11.36 19.95 -13.96
C LYS A 201 -11.42 20.31 -12.47
N LYS A 202 -11.30 19.32 -11.58
CA LYS A 202 -11.40 19.51 -10.12
C LYS A 202 -10.07 19.38 -9.42
N PHE A 203 -9.20 18.50 -9.92
CA PHE A 203 -7.90 18.20 -9.33
C PHE A 203 -6.78 18.35 -10.38
N PRO A 204 -6.52 19.59 -10.85
CA PRO A 204 -5.40 19.83 -11.76
C PRO A 204 -4.09 19.46 -11.05
N ASN A 205 -3.18 18.82 -11.76
CA ASN A 205 -1.87 18.38 -11.22
C ASN A 205 -1.93 17.29 -10.12
N LEU A 206 -3.07 16.60 -9.95
CA LEU A 206 -3.13 15.47 -9.04
C LEU A 206 -2.37 14.28 -9.62
N TYR A 207 -1.52 13.69 -8.81
CA TYR A 207 -0.89 12.39 -9.07
C TYR A 207 -0.93 11.53 -7.82
N PHE A 208 -0.94 10.20 -8.00
CA PHE A 208 -0.86 9.22 -6.91
C PHE A 208 0.54 8.62 -6.84
N ASN A 209 0.89 8.10 -5.66
CA ASN A 209 2.17 7.42 -5.48
C ASN A 209 2.13 5.98 -5.98
N GLN A 210 0.97 5.37 -6.00
CA GLN A 210 0.78 3.99 -6.40
C GLN A 210 0.97 3.80 -7.91
N THR A 211 1.54 2.64 -8.28
CA THR A 211 1.76 2.23 -9.68
C THR A 211 1.20 0.85 -9.96
N GLN A 212 0.41 0.30 -9.04
CA GLN A 212 -0.18 -1.02 -9.13
C GLN A 212 -1.69 -0.94 -8.95
N ILE A 213 -2.44 -1.53 -9.87
CA ILE A 213 -3.88 -1.72 -9.73
C ILE A 213 -4.14 -3.15 -9.31
N PHE A 214 -4.94 -3.31 -8.26
CA PHE A 214 -5.34 -4.61 -7.74
C PHE A 214 -6.83 -4.85 -7.99
N ARG A 215 -7.16 -6.13 -8.25
CA ARG A 215 -8.49 -6.70 -8.05
C ARG A 215 -8.34 -7.75 -6.97
N LYS A 216 -8.81 -7.41 -5.77
CA LYS A 216 -8.66 -8.22 -4.55
C LYS A 216 -9.91 -9.07 -4.34
N ASN A 217 -9.70 -10.31 -3.97
CA ASN A 217 -10.71 -11.12 -3.30
C ASN A 217 -10.53 -11.03 -1.77
N ASN A 218 -11.19 -11.86 -1.00
CA ASN A 218 -11.08 -11.88 0.45
C ASN A 218 -9.78 -12.52 0.98
N LEU A 219 -8.85 -12.93 0.11
CA LEU A 219 -7.56 -13.51 0.48
C LEU A 219 -6.57 -12.41 0.87
N ASN A 220 -6.07 -12.45 2.10
CA ASN A 220 -4.94 -11.64 2.51
C ASN A 220 -3.65 -12.43 2.34
N LEU A 221 -2.80 -12.02 1.40
CA LEU A 221 -1.49 -12.64 1.17
C LEU A 221 -0.45 -12.27 2.24
N ASN A 222 -0.72 -11.23 3.03
CA ASN A 222 0.18 -10.72 4.07
C ASN A 222 1.63 -10.50 3.60
N CYS A 223 1.79 -10.03 2.35
CA CYS A 223 3.10 -9.91 1.71
C CYS A 223 4.06 -8.99 2.47
N ASP A 224 3.57 -7.93 3.12
CA ASP A 224 4.41 -7.02 3.91
C ASP A 224 5.09 -7.75 5.07
N ARG A 225 4.36 -8.64 5.78
CA ARG A 225 4.94 -9.52 6.80
C ARG A 225 6.00 -10.43 6.20
N HIS A 226 5.71 -11.05 5.06
CA HIS A 226 6.62 -11.98 4.42
C HIS A 226 7.92 -11.28 3.98
N PHE A 227 7.84 -10.09 3.42
CA PHE A 227 9.02 -9.28 3.10
C PHE A 227 9.80 -8.82 4.34
N LEU A 228 9.14 -8.53 5.45
CA LEU A 228 9.84 -8.24 6.71
C LEU A 228 10.64 -9.46 7.20
N VAL A 229 10.08 -10.66 7.14
CA VAL A 229 10.80 -11.89 7.48
C VAL A 229 12.02 -12.06 6.57
N PHE A 230 11.83 -11.98 5.26
CA PHE A 230 12.92 -12.13 4.29
C PHE A 230 14.01 -11.07 4.45
N ASN A 231 13.63 -9.79 4.56
CA ASN A 231 14.59 -8.70 4.65
C ASN A 231 15.43 -8.73 5.92
N ASN A 232 14.85 -9.18 7.07
CA ASN A 232 15.56 -9.23 8.33
C ASN A 232 16.40 -10.50 8.50
N TYR A 233 15.97 -11.63 7.96
CA TYR A 233 16.57 -12.94 8.27
C TYR A 233 17.04 -13.72 7.04
N LYS A 234 16.80 -13.21 5.84
CA LYS A 234 17.15 -13.90 4.58
C LYS A 234 16.61 -15.33 4.53
N VAL A 235 15.36 -15.51 4.96
CA VAL A 235 14.63 -16.80 4.90
C VAL A 235 13.30 -16.59 4.21
N ILE A 236 12.82 -17.62 3.51
CA ILE A 236 11.54 -17.58 2.80
C ILE A 236 10.43 -18.05 3.76
N PRO A 237 9.37 -17.26 3.99
CA PRO A 237 8.24 -17.66 4.81
C PRO A 237 7.52 -18.89 4.27
N GLU A 238 6.99 -19.72 5.19
CA GLU A 238 6.31 -20.98 4.86
C GLU A 238 5.20 -20.81 3.81
N PHE A 239 4.35 -19.80 4.00
CA PHE A 239 3.27 -19.49 3.08
C PHE A 239 3.73 -19.27 1.63
N CYS A 240 4.93 -18.71 1.43
CA CYS A 240 5.42 -18.39 0.10
C CYS A 240 5.75 -19.63 -0.74
N PHE A 241 5.91 -20.81 -0.13
CA PHE A 241 6.12 -22.07 -0.84
C PHE A 241 4.86 -22.60 -1.53
N SER A 242 3.68 -22.22 -1.05
CA SER A 242 2.38 -22.52 -1.68
C SER A 242 1.81 -21.35 -2.51
N CYS A 243 2.56 -20.25 -2.65
CA CYS A 243 2.13 -19.10 -3.42
C CYS A 243 2.59 -19.25 -4.88
N PHE A 244 1.68 -19.62 -5.77
CA PHE A 244 1.92 -19.66 -7.20
C PHE A 244 1.34 -18.43 -7.89
N LYS A 245 1.89 -18.05 -9.03
CA LYS A 245 1.46 -16.88 -9.81
C LYS A 245 1.47 -17.19 -11.28
N VAL A 246 0.40 -16.81 -11.96
CA VAL A 246 0.45 -16.63 -13.41
C VAL A 246 0.98 -15.23 -13.66
N LEU A 247 2.16 -15.15 -14.28
CA LEU A 247 2.81 -13.91 -14.69
C LEU A 247 2.53 -13.68 -16.16
N ILE A 248 2.04 -12.51 -16.47
CA ILE A 248 1.76 -12.05 -17.83
C ILE A 248 2.67 -10.86 -18.10
N ASN A 249 3.52 -10.96 -19.13
CA ASN A 249 4.34 -9.87 -19.61
C ASN A 249 3.78 -9.36 -20.93
N VAL A 250 3.52 -8.07 -20.99
CA VAL A 250 3.06 -7.36 -22.19
C VAL A 250 4.12 -6.35 -22.63
N GLN A 251 4.06 -5.95 -23.90
CA GLN A 251 5.15 -5.18 -24.51
C GLN A 251 5.00 -3.67 -24.34
N THR A 252 3.77 -3.17 -24.30
CA THR A 252 3.48 -1.74 -24.32
C THR A 252 2.55 -1.34 -23.20
N VAL A 253 2.51 -0.04 -22.89
CA VAL A 253 1.58 0.50 -21.90
C VAL A 253 0.12 0.32 -22.32
N ILE A 254 -0.17 0.35 -23.60
CA ILE A 254 -1.52 0.06 -24.11
C ILE A 254 -1.92 -1.37 -23.83
N ASP A 255 -1.02 -2.33 -24.06
CA ASP A 255 -1.29 -3.72 -23.75
C ASP A 255 -1.48 -3.94 -22.25
N LEU A 256 -0.77 -3.19 -21.39
CA LEU A 256 -1.01 -3.22 -19.95
C LEU A 256 -2.41 -2.70 -19.58
N ILE A 257 -2.88 -1.65 -20.24
CA ILE A 257 -4.25 -1.13 -20.04
C ILE A 257 -5.28 -2.15 -20.54
N LYS A 258 -5.04 -2.79 -21.71
CA LYS A 258 -5.91 -3.88 -22.22
C LYS A 258 -5.94 -5.05 -21.23
N LEU A 259 -4.80 -5.47 -20.72
CA LEU A 259 -4.69 -6.52 -19.70
C LEU A 259 -5.47 -6.18 -18.43
N PHE A 260 -5.40 -4.92 -17.97
CA PHE A 260 -6.19 -4.45 -16.84
C PHE A 260 -7.71 -4.54 -17.12
N ILE A 261 -8.15 -4.18 -18.31
CA ILE A 261 -9.57 -4.31 -18.73
C ILE A 261 -9.99 -5.78 -18.73
N ILE A 262 -9.13 -6.66 -19.25
CA ILE A 262 -9.37 -8.12 -19.23
C ILE A 262 -9.49 -8.60 -17.79
N PHE A 263 -8.58 -8.18 -16.89
CA PHE A 263 -8.63 -8.54 -15.48
C PHE A 263 -9.89 -8.07 -14.76
N ASN A 264 -10.52 -6.98 -15.20
CA ASN A 264 -11.82 -6.55 -14.69
C ASN A 264 -12.99 -7.42 -15.15
N LYS A 265 -12.89 -8.02 -16.32
CA LYS A 265 -14.00 -8.72 -16.98
C LYS A 265 -13.92 -10.23 -16.86
N ILE A 266 -12.70 -10.79 -16.82
CA ILE A 266 -12.50 -12.23 -16.80
C ILE A 266 -13.06 -12.86 -15.51
N LYS A 267 -13.83 -13.93 -15.69
CA LYS A 267 -14.31 -14.74 -14.56
C LYS A 267 -13.28 -15.83 -14.27
N LEU A 268 -12.67 -15.75 -13.11
CA LEU A 268 -11.76 -16.77 -12.60
C LEU A 268 -12.49 -17.68 -11.60
N PRO A 269 -12.15 -18.97 -11.51
CA PRO A 269 -12.86 -19.94 -10.66
C PRO A 269 -13.01 -19.50 -9.21
N GLU A 270 -11.92 -19.01 -8.62
CA GLU A 270 -11.86 -18.54 -7.21
C GLU A 270 -11.87 -17.01 -7.09
N ASN A 271 -12.28 -16.29 -8.13
CA ASN A 271 -12.13 -14.83 -8.22
C ASN A 271 -10.75 -14.34 -7.75
N ASN A 272 -9.71 -15.02 -8.22
CA ASN A 272 -8.34 -14.87 -7.76
C ASN A 272 -7.89 -13.41 -7.66
N LEU A 273 -7.13 -13.11 -6.62
CA LEU A 273 -6.44 -11.84 -6.50
C LEU A 273 -5.53 -11.65 -7.72
N ARG A 274 -5.64 -10.50 -8.37
CA ARG A 274 -4.87 -10.16 -9.57
C ARG A 274 -4.43 -8.71 -9.55
N LYS A 275 -3.31 -8.42 -10.20
CA LYS A 275 -2.80 -7.06 -10.31
C LYS A 275 -2.14 -6.79 -11.64
N CYS A 276 -2.20 -5.53 -12.08
CA CYS A 276 -1.40 -4.97 -13.15
C CYS A 276 -0.45 -3.92 -12.59
N MET A 277 0.76 -3.84 -13.13
CA MET A 277 1.77 -2.90 -12.65
C MET A 277 2.83 -2.57 -13.70
N ILE A 278 3.46 -1.40 -13.53
CA ILE A 278 4.76 -1.11 -14.12
C ILE A 278 5.87 -1.58 -13.18
N ASP A 279 6.87 -2.27 -13.73
CA ASP A 279 8.07 -2.67 -13.00
C ASP A 279 9.18 -1.66 -13.25
N MET A 280 9.47 -0.84 -12.24
CA MET A 280 10.45 0.23 -12.32
C MET A 280 11.85 -0.16 -11.84
N ARG A 281 12.15 -1.46 -11.70
CA ARG A 281 13.49 -1.92 -11.29
C ARG A 281 14.52 -1.73 -12.41
N ALA A 282 15.77 -1.44 -12.05
CA ALA A 282 16.81 -1.03 -12.98
C ALA A 282 17.17 -2.08 -14.04
N PHE A 283 17.00 -3.35 -13.82
CA PHE A 283 17.53 -4.41 -14.70
C PHE A 283 16.42 -5.30 -15.29
N THR A 284 15.25 -4.73 -15.56
CA THR A 284 14.17 -5.47 -16.19
C THR A 284 13.90 -4.93 -17.60
N ASN A 285 13.92 -5.83 -18.58
CA ASN A 285 13.49 -5.51 -19.95
C ASN A 285 11.97 -5.65 -20.11
N GLU A 286 11.28 -6.17 -19.11
CA GLU A 286 9.85 -6.41 -19.09
C GLU A 286 9.20 -5.48 -18.07
N ASN A 287 8.83 -4.27 -18.49
CA ASN A 287 8.33 -3.25 -17.57
C ASN A 287 6.84 -3.38 -17.26
N TYR A 288 6.05 -4.03 -18.10
CA TYR A 288 4.61 -4.10 -18.02
C TYR A 288 4.14 -5.50 -17.63
N LYS A 289 3.57 -5.65 -16.44
CA LYS A 289 3.28 -6.96 -15.86
C LYS A 289 1.88 -7.07 -15.30
N GLY A 290 1.28 -8.24 -15.55
CA GLY A 290 0.12 -8.72 -14.82
C GLY A 290 0.45 -9.94 -13.97
N PHE A 291 -0.26 -10.10 -12.85
CA PHE A 291 -0.14 -11.27 -11.98
C PHE A 291 -1.51 -11.74 -11.54
N ILE A 292 -1.70 -13.06 -11.55
CA ILE A 292 -2.82 -13.72 -10.89
C ILE A 292 -2.26 -14.65 -9.83
N TYR A 293 -2.77 -14.55 -8.60
CA TYR A 293 -2.28 -15.32 -7.46
C TYR A 293 -3.11 -16.60 -7.31
N CYS A 294 -2.42 -17.73 -7.21
CA CYS A 294 -3.00 -19.07 -7.14
C CYS A 294 -2.51 -19.79 -5.88
N ARG A 295 -3.32 -20.73 -5.39
CA ARG A 295 -3.03 -21.52 -4.18
C ARG A 295 -2.28 -22.82 -4.47
N SER A 296 -2.28 -23.24 -5.74
CA SER A 296 -1.61 -24.45 -6.20
C SER A 296 -1.04 -24.28 -7.60
N LEU A 297 -0.14 -25.16 -7.98
CA LEU A 297 0.43 -25.22 -9.32
C LEU A 297 -0.66 -25.61 -10.35
N ASP A 298 -1.49 -26.58 -10.02
CA ASP A 298 -2.61 -27.02 -10.89
C ASP A 298 -3.59 -25.89 -11.19
N GLU A 299 -3.97 -25.10 -10.18
CA GLU A 299 -4.81 -23.92 -10.38
C GLU A 299 -4.13 -22.91 -11.30
N ALA A 300 -2.83 -22.66 -11.10
CA ALA A 300 -2.08 -21.72 -11.91
C ALA A 300 -1.99 -22.16 -13.38
N GLU A 301 -1.76 -23.45 -13.66
CA GLU A 301 -1.70 -23.97 -15.03
C GLU A 301 -3.09 -23.90 -15.73
N LYS A 302 -4.18 -24.21 -15.02
CA LYS A 302 -5.55 -24.06 -15.55
C LYS A 302 -5.87 -22.60 -15.90
N ILE A 303 -5.52 -21.67 -15.01
CA ILE A 303 -5.72 -20.23 -15.25
C ILE A 303 -4.85 -19.75 -16.40
N LYS A 304 -3.62 -20.25 -16.53
CA LYS A 304 -2.72 -19.92 -17.66
C LYS A 304 -3.38 -20.24 -19.00
N VAL A 305 -3.91 -21.46 -19.16
CA VAL A 305 -4.58 -21.88 -20.42
C VAL A 305 -5.78 -20.98 -20.73
N LEU A 306 -6.64 -20.70 -19.73
CA LEU A 306 -7.78 -19.78 -19.90
C LEU A 306 -7.33 -18.38 -20.33
N LEU A 307 -6.23 -17.89 -19.80
CA LEU A 307 -5.70 -16.57 -20.13
C LEU A 307 -5.10 -16.51 -21.52
N GLU A 308 -4.32 -17.53 -21.90
CA GLU A 308 -3.70 -17.58 -23.24
C GLU A 308 -4.75 -17.46 -24.32
N ASP A 309 -5.86 -18.22 -24.25
CA ASP A 309 -7.00 -18.12 -25.18
C ASP A 309 -7.63 -16.72 -25.18
N THR A 310 -7.86 -16.15 -24.01
CA THR A 310 -8.47 -14.80 -23.90
C THR A 310 -7.55 -13.72 -24.45
N LEU A 311 -6.25 -13.78 -24.14
CA LEU A 311 -5.27 -12.78 -24.56
C LEU A 311 -5.05 -12.80 -26.07
N GLU A 312 -5.01 -13.99 -26.68
CA GLU A 312 -4.90 -14.15 -28.14
C GLU A 312 -6.09 -13.50 -28.88
N LYS A 313 -7.29 -13.59 -28.33
CA LYS A 313 -8.50 -12.96 -28.90
C LYS A 313 -8.53 -11.43 -28.72
N THR A 314 -7.94 -10.89 -27.67
CA THR A 314 -8.17 -9.52 -27.24
C THR A 314 -6.98 -8.57 -27.45
N ILE A 315 -5.74 -9.05 -27.40
CA ILE A 315 -4.50 -8.25 -27.60
C ILE A 315 -3.88 -8.64 -28.92
N GLU A 316 -3.37 -7.66 -29.67
CA GLU A 316 -2.74 -7.90 -30.98
C GLU A 316 -1.28 -8.32 -30.82
N ASN A 317 -0.55 -7.71 -29.89
CA ASN A 317 0.86 -8.01 -29.67
C ASN A 317 1.04 -9.35 -28.96
N LYS A 318 2.21 -9.96 -29.18
CA LYS A 318 2.59 -11.20 -28.51
C LYS A 318 2.65 -10.97 -26.99
N VAL A 319 1.88 -11.79 -26.27
CA VAL A 319 1.87 -11.80 -24.81
C VAL A 319 2.58 -13.06 -24.30
N VAL A 320 3.44 -12.91 -23.31
CA VAL A 320 4.12 -14.05 -22.67
C VAL A 320 3.43 -14.38 -21.36
N VAL A 321 2.92 -15.60 -21.23
CA VAL A 321 2.29 -16.11 -20.02
C VAL A 321 3.11 -17.24 -19.45
N ARG A 322 3.48 -17.13 -18.16
CA ARG A 322 4.25 -18.17 -17.48
C ARG A 322 3.80 -18.37 -16.04
N VAL A 323 3.87 -19.60 -15.55
CA VAL A 323 3.64 -19.92 -14.14
C VAL A 323 4.97 -19.83 -13.39
N LYS A 324 4.95 -19.24 -12.21
CA LYS A 324 6.10 -19.14 -11.31
C LYS A 324 5.67 -19.32 -9.85
N ARG A 325 6.60 -19.69 -8.99
CA ARG A 325 6.41 -19.73 -7.55
C ARG A 325 6.90 -18.45 -6.89
N GLY A 326 6.16 -17.93 -5.92
CA GLY A 326 6.56 -16.86 -5.02
C GLY A 326 6.98 -15.54 -5.66
N CYS A 327 7.90 -14.87 -5.01
CA CYS A 327 8.38 -13.54 -5.39
C CYS A 327 9.81 -13.62 -5.95
N THR A 328 10.10 -12.84 -7.00
CA THR A 328 11.41 -12.80 -7.67
C THR A 328 12.54 -12.40 -6.72
N GLU A 329 12.24 -11.58 -5.73
CA GLU A 329 13.19 -11.13 -4.72
C GLU A 329 13.80 -12.29 -3.93
N PHE A 330 13.06 -13.37 -3.73
CA PHE A 330 13.57 -14.56 -3.05
C PHE A 330 14.56 -15.35 -3.92
N ASN A 331 14.42 -15.26 -5.23
CA ASN A 331 15.28 -15.97 -6.15
C ASN A 331 16.72 -15.45 -6.15
N ASN A 332 16.92 -14.18 -5.73
CA ASN A 332 18.27 -13.59 -5.60
C ASN A 332 19.11 -14.29 -4.51
N GLU A 333 18.48 -14.66 -3.40
CA GLU A 333 19.15 -15.37 -2.29
C GLU A 333 19.05 -16.91 -2.44
N PHE A 334 17.99 -17.38 -3.12
CA PHE A 334 17.69 -18.78 -3.32
C PHE A 334 17.49 -19.07 -4.82
N PRO A 335 18.56 -19.17 -5.61
CA PRO A 335 18.45 -19.44 -7.04
C PRO A 335 17.64 -20.71 -7.33
N GLY A 336 16.72 -20.62 -8.27
CA GLY A 336 15.81 -21.71 -8.63
C GLY A 336 14.52 -21.79 -7.79
N TYR A 337 14.32 -20.91 -6.78
CA TYR A 337 13.10 -20.88 -5.99
C TYR A 337 11.82 -20.66 -6.84
N GLU A 338 11.91 -19.84 -7.89
CA GLU A 338 10.78 -19.59 -8.80
C GLU A 338 10.40 -20.80 -9.67
N ASN A 339 11.24 -21.82 -9.75
CA ASN A 339 11.02 -22.96 -10.62
C ASN A 339 9.85 -23.80 -10.10
N THR A 340 8.91 -24.13 -11.00
CA THR A 340 7.74 -24.94 -10.70
C THR A 340 7.89 -26.41 -11.08
N LYS A 341 8.91 -26.76 -11.90
CA LYS A 341 9.08 -28.11 -12.45
C LYS A 341 9.91 -29.02 -11.55
N GLN A 342 10.68 -28.47 -10.63
CA GLN A 342 11.53 -29.23 -9.73
C GLN A 342 11.50 -28.57 -8.34
N ASP A 343 11.33 -29.39 -7.29
CA ASP A 343 11.36 -28.98 -5.89
C ASP A 343 12.81 -28.80 -5.41
N PHE A 344 13.56 -27.88 -6.01
CA PHE A 344 14.94 -27.63 -5.60
C PHE A 344 15.07 -27.11 -4.17
N ILE A 345 14.08 -26.33 -3.72
CA ILE A 345 14.11 -25.70 -2.41
C ILE A 345 12.83 -26.02 -1.68
N LYS A 346 12.97 -26.71 -0.54
CA LYS A 346 11.90 -27.01 0.39
C LYS A 346 11.94 -26.06 1.58
N TYR A 347 10.79 -25.84 2.22
CA TYR A 347 10.72 -25.08 3.45
C TYR A 347 11.57 -25.74 4.54
N ASN A 348 12.39 -24.93 5.20
CA ASN A 348 13.17 -25.39 6.35
C ASN A 348 12.43 -25.02 7.63
N HIS A 349 11.94 -26.00 8.38
CA HIS A 349 11.20 -25.79 9.61
C HIS A 349 11.96 -25.00 10.69
N LYS A 350 13.28 -24.95 10.63
CA LYS A 350 14.10 -24.08 11.48
C LYS A 350 13.85 -22.59 11.21
N TRP A 351 13.27 -22.25 10.08
CA TRP A 351 12.94 -20.86 9.75
C TRP A 351 11.70 -20.33 10.49
N LYS A 352 10.84 -21.21 10.99
CA LYS A 352 9.63 -20.84 11.73
C LYS A 352 9.89 -19.89 12.90
N LYS A 353 11.04 -20.05 13.61
CA LYS A 353 11.43 -19.14 14.68
C LYS A 353 11.61 -17.68 14.21
N TYR A 354 12.09 -17.47 12.99
CA TYR A 354 12.30 -16.13 12.44
C TYR A 354 10.97 -15.48 12.04
N GLU A 355 10.01 -16.26 11.56
CA GLU A 355 8.65 -15.81 11.32
C GLU A 355 7.99 -15.39 12.64
N GLN A 356 8.10 -16.21 13.68
CA GLN A 356 7.60 -15.90 15.02
C GLN A 356 8.24 -14.63 15.61
N ASN A 357 9.51 -14.39 15.37
CA ASN A 357 10.17 -13.15 15.81
C ASN A 357 9.55 -11.90 15.19
N ILE A 358 9.18 -11.96 13.89
CA ILE A 358 8.45 -10.87 13.22
C ILE A 358 7.05 -10.73 13.78
N ASP A 359 6.32 -11.84 13.99
CA ASP A 359 4.97 -11.83 14.54
C ASP A 359 4.93 -11.24 15.95
N ASN A 360 5.90 -11.59 16.80
CA ASN A 360 6.04 -11.02 18.13
C ASN A 360 6.39 -9.53 18.11
N LYS A 361 7.24 -9.12 17.14
CA LYS A 361 7.64 -7.72 17.00
C LYS A 361 6.55 -6.82 16.38
N PHE A 362 5.74 -7.38 15.50
CA PHE A 362 4.70 -6.67 14.77
C PHE A 362 3.36 -7.42 14.84
N PRO A 363 2.72 -7.49 16.02
CA PRO A 363 1.48 -8.26 16.21
C PRO A 363 0.34 -7.83 15.29
N LYS A 364 0.35 -6.58 14.78
CA LYS A 364 -0.68 -6.07 13.86
C LYS A 364 -0.96 -6.98 12.66
N PHE A 365 0.05 -7.68 12.14
CA PHE A 365 -0.12 -8.58 10.99
C PHE A 365 -1.02 -9.79 11.28
N GLN A 366 -1.16 -10.18 12.56
CA GLN A 366 -2.05 -11.27 12.98
C GLN A 366 -3.51 -10.79 13.17
N HIS A 367 -3.70 -9.49 13.40
CA HIS A 367 -4.99 -8.88 13.72
C HIS A 367 -5.66 -8.16 12.56
N MET A 368 -4.93 -7.95 11.44
CA MET A 368 -5.51 -7.36 10.23
C MET A 368 -6.61 -8.25 9.67
N LYS A 369 -7.78 -7.69 9.43
CA LYS A 369 -8.87 -8.44 8.78
C LYS A 369 -8.53 -8.76 7.33
N LYS A 370 -9.20 -9.80 6.81
CA LYS A 370 -9.10 -10.20 5.40
C LYS A 370 -9.49 -9.04 4.50
N ASN A 371 -8.89 -8.97 3.32
CA ASN A 371 -9.29 -8.03 2.29
C ASN A 371 -10.78 -8.14 1.98
N ILE A 372 -11.39 -7.00 1.66
CA ILE A 372 -12.73 -6.97 1.08
C ILE A 372 -12.55 -7.00 -0.42
N GLU A 373 -13.44 -7.73 -1.09
CA GLU A 373 -13.46 -7.86 -2.54
C GLU A 373 -13.60 -6.49 -3.21
N THR A 374 -12.74 -6.22 -4.18
CA THR A 374 -12.84 -4.99 -4.98
C THR A 374 -13.95 -5.11 -6.02
N LEU A 375 -14.58 -3.98 -6.32
CA LEU A 375 -15.56 -3.87 -7.38
C LEU A 375 -14.90 -4.08 -8.75
N ASN A 376 -15.65 -4.61 -9.71
CA ASN A 376 -15.17 -4.86 -11.07
C ASN A 376 -15.38 -3.67 -12.02
N GLU A 377 -15.70 -2.49 -11.48
CA GLU A 377 -15.78 -1.26 -12.26
C GLU A 377 -14.45 -0.54 -12.30
N ILE A 378 -14.18 0.21 -13.35
CA ILE A 378 -13.00 1.10 -13.42
C ILE A 378 -13.33 2.35 -12.60
N SER A 379 -12.49 2.63 -11.63
CA SER A 379 -12.67 3.68 -10.63
C SER A 379 -11.81 4.92 -10.90
N PHE A 380 -12.10 6.02 -10.20
CA PHE A 380 -11.20 7.18 -10.11
C PHE A 380 -9.76 6.77 -9.76
N HIS A 381 -9.59 5.89 -8.78
CA HIS A 381 -8.28 5.38 -8.36
C HIS A 381 -7.53 4.68 -9.51
N ASP A 382 -8.22 3.86 -10.29
CA ASP A 382 -7.61 3.16 -11.41
C ASP A 382 -7.13 4.13 -12.49
N ILE A 383 -7.92 5.15 -12.82
CA ILE A 383 -7.53 6.18 -13.80
C ILE A 383 -6.26 6.91 -13.35
N MET A 384 -6.16 7.24 -12.07
CA MET A 384 -4.97 7.91 -11.53
C MET A 384 -3.71 7.04 -11.64
N ILE A 385 -3.83 5.73 -11.47
CA ILE A 385 -2.69 4.82 -11.66
C ILE A 385 -2.37 4.65 -13.14
N ILE A 386 -3.37 4.59 -14.02
CA ILE A 386 -3.15 4.56 -15.47
C ILE A 386 -2.41 5.82 -15.93
N LYS A 387 -2.70 7.01 -15.38
CA LYS A 387 -1.91 8.23 -15.63
C LYS A 387 -0.43 8.02 -15.31
N ASN A 388 -0.13 7.36 -14.20
CA ASN A 388 1.25 7.02 -13.83
C ASN A 388 1.90 6.05 -14.83
N TRP A 389 1.15 5.07 -15.35
CA TRP A 389 1.66 4.14 -16.35
C TRP A 389 1.98 4.86 -17.68
N LEU A 390 1.09 5.73 -18.14
CA LEU A 390 1.31 6.53 -19.35
C LEU A 390 2.51 7.48 -19.19
N PHE A 391 2.66 8.10 -18.03
CA PHE A 391 3.81 8.97 -17.75
C PHE A 391 5.12 8.18 -17.69
N PHE A 392 5.14 6.99 -17.11
CA PHE A 392 6.29 6.08 -17.13
C PHE A 392 6.64 5.68 -18.57
N ALA A 393 5.66 5.32 -19.40
CA ALA A 393 5.84 4.98 -20.80
C ALA A 393 6.55 6.12 -21.58
N LYS A 394 6.11 7.37 -21.38
CA LYS A 394 6.76 8.55 -21.94
C LYS A 394 8.25 8.65 -21.53
N LEU A 395 8.57 8.41 -20.27
CA LEU A 395 9.96 8.48 -19.78
C LEU A 395 10.84 7.33 -20.26
N THR A 396 10.25 6.22 -20.68
CA THR A 396 10.94 5.00 -21.16
C THR A 396 10.86 4.82 -22.68
N ASN A 397 10.38 5.83 -23.41
CA ASN A 397 10.23 5.87 -24.86
C ASN A 397 9.28 4.80 -25.44
N ASP A 398 8.27 4.37 -24.67
CA ASP A 398 7.16 3.58 -25.20
C ASP A 398 6.13 4.55 -25.79
N LEU A 399 6.23 4.83 -27.08
CA LEU A 399 5.40 5.82 -27.77
C LEU A 399 3.92 5.45 -27.87
N THR A 400 3.51 4.25 -27.47
CA THR A 400 2.11 3.84 -27.53
C THR A 400 1.23 4.63 -26.57
N TYR A 401 1.79 5.31 -25.56
CA TYR A 401 1.03 6.21 -24.69
C TYR A 401 0.33 7.32 -25.47
N GLU A 402 0.85 7.78 -26.60
CA GLU A 402 0.28 8.84 -27.43
C GLU A 402 -1.06 8.45 -28.05
N ASN A 403 -1.32 7.15 -28.24
CA ASN A 403 -2.60 6.64 -28.68
C ASN A 403 -3.71 6.93 -27.66
N ILE A 404 -3.36 7.17 -26.39
CA ILE A 404 -4.31 7.47 -25.31
C ILE A 404 -4.31 8.95 -24.98
N SER A 405 -3.15 9.53 -24.61
CA SER A 405 -3.05 10.94 -24.25
C SER A 405 -1.66 11.47 -24.52
N LYS A 406 -1.58 12.67 -25.09
CA LYS A 406 -0.33 13.43 -25.26
C LYS A 406 -0.04 14.34 -24.07
N GLU A 407 -1.08 14.77 -23.36
CA GLU A 407 -0.99 15.64 -22.20
C GLU A 407 -0.95 14.78 -20.93
N LEU A 408 0.22 14.72 -20.30
CA LEU A 408 0.48 13.92 -19.12
C LEU A 408 0.99 14.80 -17.98
N ILE A 409 0.43 14.57 -16.79
CA ILE A 409 0.89 15.24 -15.56
C ILE A 409 2.17 14.56 -15.09
N GLU A 410 3.18 15.34 -14.78
CA GLU A 410 4.45 14.85 -14.25
C GLU A 410 4.26 14.23 -12.86
N ASN A 411 4.84 13.05 -12.67
CA ASN A 411 4.96 12.42 -11.35
C ASN A 411 6.43 12.47 -10.89
N PRO A 412 6.77 13.33 -9.91
CA PRO A 412 8.15 13.51 -9.46
C PRO A 412 8.80 12.24 -8.94
N ILE A 413 8.01 11.33 -8.36
CA ILE A 413 8.50 10.06 -7.81
C ILE A 413 8.96 9.15 -8.95
N ILE A 414 8.14 8.99 -10.00
CA ILE A 414 8.48 8.19 -11.17
C ILE A 414 9.70 8.79 -11.87
N THR A 415 9.70 10.12 -12.06
CA THR A 415 10.85 10.84 -12.65
C THR A 415 12.15 10.53 -11.90
N LYS A 416 12.12 10.61 -10.56
CA LYS A 416 13.29 10.34 -9.72
C LYS A 416 13.79 8.90 -9.88
N ILE A 417 12.89 7.91 -9.90
CA ILE A 417 13.24 6.50 -10.02
C ILE A 417 13.85 6.21 -11.40
N VAL A 418 13.20 6.68 -12.47
CA VAL A 418 13.67 6.46 -13.84
C VAL A 418 15.04 7.10 -14.08
N LYS A 419 15.26 8.35 -13.61
CA LYS A 419 16.57 9.02 -13.69
C LYS A 419 17.66 8.26 -12.93
N LYS A 420 17.35 7.79 -11.70
CA LYS A 420 18.31 6.99 -10.91
C LYS A 420 18.70 5.70 -11.63
N ASN A 421 17.75 5.03 -12.26
CA ASN A 421 18.01 3.78 -12.98
C ASN A 421 18.86 3.99 -14.24
N LYS A 422 18.62 5.08 -14.99
CA LYS A 422 19.45 5.45 -16.16
C LYS A 422 20.91 5.73 -15.76
N ASN A 423 21.13 6.39 -14.61
CA ASN A 423 22.48 6.69 -14.12
C ASN A 423 23.22 5.43 -13.61
N ASN A 424 22.51 4.39 -13.18
CA ASN A 424 23.11 3.14 -12.72
C ASN A 424 23.36 2.13 -13.87
N SER A 425 22.92 2.43 -15.08
CA SER A 425 23.11 1.60 -16.27
C SER A 425 24.20 2.15 -17.23
N LEU A 426 24.81 3.27 -16.87
CA LEU A 426 26.04 3.85 -17.44
C LEU A 426 27.23 3.50 -16.54
#